data_5a6091ac7e29244d7721c10980be11de
#
_entry.id   5a6091ac7e29244d7721c10980be11de
#
_cell.length_a   1.000
_cell.length_b   1.000
_cell.length_c   1.000
_cell.angle_alpha   90.00
_cell.angle_beta   90.00
_cell.angle_gamma   90.00
#
_symmetry.space_group_name_H-M   'P 1'
#
loop_
_entity.id
_entity.type
_entity.pdbx_description
1 polymer ?
#
loop_
_entity_poly.entity_id
_entity_poly.type
_entity_poly.pdbx_seq_one_letter_code
_entity_poly.pdbx_strand_id
1 'polypeptide(L)'
;MMKTWKFLIYLIPAALLLTSCSGKAAEETAGQEVQEAGKNAEAASKEDDAAEKETKEPEILHFVDVYQNPYQVEINPNVEKHDYKDDSFVHNGDRLSYEDDSNYTYRLGVDVSEHQGYVDWQALKDSGFEFAFIRLGYRGYGQEGRICLDREFHRNIQNAQAAGFDVGVYFFAQAVNEEEALEEANFVLQNLEGYTLQLPVVYDPESILDDEARTDNVSGEQFTKNTEVFCSAVADAGYDPMIYANMLWEAFELDLEELSEYPLWYADYEPVPQTPYHFRFWQYTNQGQVPGITGNTDLNIEMVPKE
;
A
#
# COMPACT_ATOMS: atom_id res chain seq x y z
N MET A 1 -28.73 2.76 25.56
CA MET A 1 -28.05 1.55 26.03
C MET A 1 -26.58 1.71 25.61
N MET A 2 -25.74 2.02 26.56
CA MET A 2 -24.30 2.22 26.33
C MET A 2 -23.63 0.85 26.14
N LYS A 3 -23.03 0.61 24.97
CA LYS A 3 -22.17 -0.55 24.76
C LYS A 3 -20.75 -0.18 25.17
N THR A 4 -20.24 -0.88 26.13
CA THR A 4 -18.90 -0.77 26.70
C THR A 4 -17.86 -1.32 25.73
N TRP A 5 -16.92 -0.49 25.35
CA TRP A 5 -15.75 -0.86 24.55
C TRP A 5 -14.82 -1.77 25.37
N LYS A 6 -14.44 -2.89 24.80
CA LYS A 6 -13.36 -3.74 25.30
C LYS A 6 -12.08 -3.38 24.54
N PHE A 7 -11.24 -2.60 25.19
CA PHE A 7 -9.85 -2.42 24.76
C PHE A 7 -9.09 -3.74 24.98
N LEU A 8 -8.56 -4.32 23.92
CA LEU A 8 -7.58 -5.39 24.01
C LEU A 8 -6.20 -4.75 23.98
N ILE A 9 -5.62 -4.54 25.16
CA ILE A 9 -4.23 -4.08 25.31
C ILE A 9 -3.33 -5.31 25.18
N TYR A 10 -2.54 -5.39 24.14
CA TYR A 10 -1.45 -6.35 24.06
C TYR A 10 -0.28 -5.85 24.92
N LEU A 11 -0.16 -6.43 26.11
CA LEU A 11 1.00 -6.29 26.98
C LEU A 11 2.12 -7.20 26.48
N ILE A 12 3.21 -6.61 26.05
CA ILE A 12 4.48 -7.31 25.80
C ILE A 12 5.10 -7.65 27.15
N PRO A 13 5.41 -8.91 27.48
CA PRO A 13 6.12 -9.23 28.72
C PRO A 13 7.60 -8.95 28.57
N ALA A 14 8.11 -7.99 29.33
CA ALA A 14 9.54 -7.80 29.55
C ALA A 14 10.10 -9.01 30.31
N ALA A 15 11.00 -9.75 29.69
CA ALA A 15 11.72 -10.85 30.34
C ALA A 15 12.88 -10.27 31.17
N LEU A 16 12.74 -10.31 32.48
CA LEU A 16 13.81 -10.07 33.45
C LEU A 16 14.71 -11.30 33.51
N LEU A 17 15.96 -11.13 33.12
CA LEU A 17 17.05 -12.07 33.37
C LEU A 17 17.48 -11.95 34.85
N LEU A 18 17.27 -12.99 35.64
CA LEU A 18 17.92 -13.18 36.93
C LEU A 18 18.95 -14.30 36.81
N THR A 19 20.21 -13.94 36.98
CA THR A 19 21.34 -14.82 37.19
C THR A 19 21.30 -15.45 38.57
N SER A 20 21.53 -16.77 38.67
CA SER A 20 21.99 -17.41 39.91
C SER A 20 22.94 -18.56 39.60
N CYS A 21 24.10 -18.50 40.22
CA CYS A 21 25.19 -19.45 40.21
C CYS A 21 24.97 -20.63 41.15
N SER A 22 25.64 -21.72 40.84
CA SER A 22 26.31 -22.77 41.64
C SER A 22 25.80 -24.17 41.26
N GLY A 23 26.59 -25.21 41.08
CA GLY A 23 27.96 -25.50 41.30
C GLY A 23 28.14 -27.03 41.33
N LYS A 24 29.28 -27.53 40.78
CA LYS A 24 29.94 -28.83 41.07
C LYS A 24 29.19 -30.13 40.84
N ALA A 25 29.78 -31.23 40.36
CA ALA A 25 31.16 -31.77 40.27
C ALA A 25 31.13 -32.99 39.31
N ALA A 26 32.24 -33.19 38.59
CA ALA A 26 33.17 -34.38 38.59
C ALA A 26 32.51 -35.75 38.25
N GLU A 27 33.12 -36.59 37.44
CA GLU A 27 34.38 -37.27 37.32
C GLU A 27 34.41 -38.10 36.02
N GLU A 28 35.55 -38.09 35.34
CA GLU A 28 36.49 -39.17 34.98
C GLU A 28 35.98 -40.26 34.04
N THR A 29 36.72 -40.74 33.05
CA THR A 29 38.14 -41.17 32.88
C THR A 29 38.44 -41.50 31.43
N ALA A 30 39.72 -41.27 31.08
CA ALA A 30 40.70 -42.05 30.36
C ALA A 30 40.35 -42.61 28.94
N GLY A 31 41.11 -42.50 27.93
CA GLY A 31 42.55 -42.39 27.71
C GLY A 31 42.89 -43.25 26.52
N GLN A 32 43.68 -42.82 25.62
CA GLN A 32 44.91 -43.39 25.09
C GLN A 32 45.33 -42.84 23.73
N GLU A 33 46.58 -42.44 23.74
CA GLU A 33 47.42 -42.05 22.62
C GLU A 33 47.62 -43.16 21.59
N VAL A 34 48.03 -42.79 20.36
CA VAL A 34 49.28 -43.21 19.71
C VAL A 34 49.49 -42.46 18.36
N GLN A 35 50.55 -41.66 18.38
CA GLN A 35 51.66 -41.37 17.44
C GLN A 35 51.51 -41.45 15.93
N GLU A 36 51.92 -40.32 15.35
CA GLU A 36 52.95 -40.06 14.30
C GLU A 36 52.91 -40.80 12.97
N ALA A 37 52.88 -40.02 11.93
CA ALA A 37 53.98 -39.92 10.93
C ALA A 37 53.68 -38.81 9.90
N GLY A 38 54.62 -37.91 9.76
CA GLY A 38 54.60 -36.76 8.87
C GLY A 38 54.80 -37.11 7.41
N LYS A 39 54.44 -36.16 6.55
CA LYS A 39 55.22 -35.73 5.38
C LYS A 39 54.69 -34.39 4.83
N ASN A 40 55.60 -33.48 4.64
CA ASN A 40 55.49 -32.22 3.92
C ASN A 40 54.87 -32.39 2.54
N ALA A 41 54.00 -31.47 2.18
CA ALA A 41 53.84 -30.99 0.81
C ALA A 41 53.36 -29.52 0.86
N GLU A 42 54.17 -28.68 0.32
CA GLU A 42 54.03 -27.33 -0.08
C GLU A 42 52.78 -27.14 -0.97
N ALA A 43 51.84 -26.25 -0.61
CA ALA A 43 50.87 -25.75 -1.57
C ALA A 43 50.34 -24.38 -1.13
N ALA A 44 50.74 -23.41 -1.89
CA ALA A 44 50.07 -22.18 -2.28
C ALA A 44 48.92 -21.63 -1.38
N SER A 45 49.22 -20.52 -0.76
CA SER A 45 48.25 -19.54 -0.24
C SER A 45 47.29 -19.14 -1.34
N LYS A 46 46.04 -19.56 -1.25
CA LYS A 46 44.91 -18.83 -1.82
C LYS A 46 44.40 -17.91 -0.73
N GLU A 47 44.64 -16.63 -0.90
CA GLU A 47 43.91 -15.58 -0.24
C GLU A 47 42.44 -15.73 -0.65
N ASP A 48 41.62 -16.24 0.26
CA ASP A 48 40.17 -16.09 0.20
C ASP A 48 39.89 -14.63 0.55
N ASP A 49 39.64 -13.88 -0.50
CA ASP A 49 39.07 -12.53 -0.43
C ASP A 49 37.62 -12.69 0.01
N ALA A 50 37.40 -12.94 1.30
CA ALA A 50 36.11 -12.84 1.94
C ALA A 50 35.83 -11.34 2.07
N ALA A 51 35.17 -10.77 1.05
CA ALA A 51 34.58 -9.46 1.16
C ALA A 51 33.65 -9.48 2.38
N GLU A 52 34.08 -8.82 3.46
CA GLU A 52 33.22 -8.44 4.59
C GLU A 52 32.02 -7.69 3.99
N LYS A 53 30.87 -8.36 3.89
CA LYS A 53 29.60 -7.66 3.69
C LYS A 53 29.42 -6.81 4.93
N GLU A 54 29.69 -5.51 4.83
CA GLU A 54 29.19 -4.53 5.79
C GLU A 54 27.69 -4.75 5.88
N THR A 55 27.23 -5.37 6.94
CA THR A 55 25.81 -5.41 7.28
C THR A 55 25.47 -4.01 7.78
N LYS A 56 24.97 -3.15 6.89
CA LYS A 56 24.38 -1.88 7.28
C LYS A 56 23.24 -2.20 8.26
N GLU A 57 23.18 -1.46 9.35
CA GLU A 57 22.01 -1.52 10.24
C GLU A 57 20.75 -1.19 9.42
N PRO A 58 19.61 -1.89 9.67
CA PRO A 58 18.39 -1.62 8.93
C PRO A 58 17.92 -0.19 9.18
N GLU A 59 17.45 0.45 8.13
CA GLU A 59 16.81 1.77 8.22
C GLU A 59 15.39 1.60 8.76
N ILE A 60 15.03 2.34 9.80
CA ILE A 60 13.73 2.25 10.47
C ILE A 60 12.88 3.44 10.10
N LEU A 61 11.71 3.18 9.54
CA LEU A 61 10.66 4.15 9.35
C LEU A 61 9.84 4.30 10.63
N HIS A 62 9.60 5.53 11.04
CA HIS A 62 8.64 5.88 12.09
C HIS A 62 7.49 6.64 11.47
N PHE A 63 6.27 6.19 11.69
CA PHE A 63 5.07 6.80 11.14
C PHE A 63 3.89 6.75 12.11
N VAL A 64 2.82 7.46 11.80
CA VAL A 64 1.56 7.43 12.54
C VAL A 64 0.41 6.98 11.62
N ASP A 65 -0.60 6.33 12.20
CA ASP A 65 -1.84 6.05 11.48
C ASP A 65 -2.80 7.27 11.52
N VAL A 66 -3.97 7.12 10.90
CA VAL A 66 -5.01 8.17 10.88
C VAL A 66 -5.56 8.54 12.26
N TYR A 67 -5.29 7.74 13.28
CA TYR A 67 -5.64 8.00 14.69
C TYR A 67 -4.47 8.53 15.51
N GLN A 68 -3.33 8.84 14.88
CA GLN A 68 -2.08 9.30 15.50
C GLN A 68 -1.42 8.25 16.41
N ASN A 69 -1.68 6.97 16.18
CA ASN A 69 -0.94 5.91 16.87
C ASN A 69 0.44 5.74 16.21
N PRO A 70 1.53 5.70 16.98
CA PRO A 70 2.87 5.57 16.43
C PRO A 70 3.21 4.12 16.09
N TYR A 71 3.87 3.94 14.95
CA TYR A 71 4.41 2.67 14.46
C TYR A 71 5.86 2.81 14.05
N GLN A 72 6.53 1.67 13.92
CA GLN A 72 7.86 1.58 13.32
C GLN A 72 7.98 0.29 12.52
N VAL A 73 8.68 0.36 11.39
CA VAL A 73 8.95 -0.77 10.50
C VAL A 73 10.32 -0.63 9.86
N GLU A 74 10.97 -1.73 9.53
CA GLU A 74 12.19 -1.71 8.72
C GLU A 74 11.84 -1.35 7.27
N ILE A 75 12.58 -0.40 6.70
CA ILE A 75 12.43 -0.05 5.29
C ILE A 75 13.04 -1.15 4.44
N ASN A 76 12.26 -1.71 3.51
CA ASN A 76 12.78 -2.69 2.57
C ASN A 76 13.69 -1.99 1.54
N PRO A 77 15.01 -2.27 1.52
CA PRO A 77 15.95 -1.61 0.62
C PRO A 77 15.79 -2.02 -0.86
N ASN A 78 14.99 -3.06 -1.14
CA ASN A 78 14.75 -3.56 -2.49
C ASN A 78 13.54 -2.90 -3.17
N VAL A 79 12.72 -2.16 -2.41
CA VAL A 79 11.60 -1.38 -2.94
C VAL A 79 12.10 0.01 -3.34
N GLU A 80 11.71 0.46 -4.52
CA GLU A 80 12.08 1.78 -5.03
C GLU A 80 11.57 2.89 -4.10
N LYS A 81 12.47 3.81 -3.73
CA LYS A 81 12.13 4.99 -2.93
C LYS A 81 11.83 6.18 -3.81
N HIS A 82 10.94 7.05 -3.37
CA HIS A 82 10.73 8.32 -4.03
C HIS A 82 11.86 9.31 -3.70
N ASP A 83 11.98 10.35 -4.53
CA ASP A 83 12.87 11.50 -4.34
C ASP A 83 12.10 12.83 -4.25
N TYR A 84 10.81 12.76 -3.89
CA TYR A 84 9.97 13.95 -3.66
C TYR A 84 10.50 14.73 -2.45
N LYS A 85 10.38 16.07 -2.55
CA LYS A 85 10.85 16.98 -1.51
C LYS A 85 9.70 17.40 -0.62
N ASP A 86 9.79 17.16 0.68
CA ASP A 86 8.76 17.52 1.65
C ASP A 86 8.41 19.00 1.60
N ASP A 87 9.43 19.87 1.51
CA ASP A 87 9.25 21.33 1.44
C ASP A 87 8.54 21.81 0.16
N SER A 88 8.41 20.96 -0.86
CA SER A 88 7.71 21.26 -2.11
C SER A 88 6.20 21.02 -2.03
N PHE A 89 5.72 20.28 -1.02
CA PHE A 89 4.28 20.11 -0.78
C PHE A 89 3.72 21.32 -0.05
N VAL A 90 2.84 22.08 -0.72
CA VAL A 90 2.28 23.33 -0.20
C VAL A 90 0.77 23.21 -0.06
N HIS A 91 0.28 23.28 1.17
CA HIS A 91 -1.15 23.26 1.48
C HIS A 91 -1.77 24.65 1.38
N ASN A 92 -2.88 24.77 0.66
CA ASN A 92 -3.68 25.98 0.55
C ASN A 92 -5.17 25.65 0.78
N GLY A 93 -5.59 25.65 2.02
CA GLY A 93 -6.89 25.08 2.44
C GLY A 93 -6.90 23.58 2.19
N ASP A 94 -7.95 23.10 1.50
CA ASP A 94 -8.09 21.68 1.15
C ASP A 94 -7.26 21.27 -0.07
N ARG A 95 -6.56 22.22 -0.70
CA ARG A 95 -5.74 21.92 -1.89
C ARG A 95 -4.28 21.74 -1.54
N LEU A 96 -3.69 20.80 -2.22
CA LEU A 96 -2.27 20.54 -2.20
C LEU A 96 -1.67 20.94 -3.54
N SER A 97 -0.48 21.55 -3.54
CA SER A 97 0.34 21.76 -4.71
C SER A 97 1.74 21.20 -4.47
N TYR A 98 2.48 20.95 -5.54
CA TYR A 98 3.88 20.54 -5.48
C TYR A 98 4.72 21.54 -6.28
N GLU A 99 5.52 22.34 -5.57
CA GLU A 99 6.15 23.54 -6.12
C GLU A 99 7.68 23.47 -6.04
N ASP A 100 8.36 24.27 -6.82
CA ASP A 100 9.82 24.48 -6.76
C ASP A 100 10.67 23.20 -6.89
N ASP A 101 10.16 22.17 -7.59
CA ASP A 101 10.92 20.97 -7.94
C ASP A 101 11.32 20.97 -9.43
N SER A 102 12.54 20.50 -9.73
CA SER A 102 13.05 20.42 -11.12
C SER A 102 12.59 19.17 -11.85
N ASN A 103 12.27 18.10 -11.11
CA ASN A 103 12.03 16.76 -11.64
C ASN A 103 10.55 16.47 -11.82
N TYR A 104 9.70 17.09 -10.98
CA TYR A 104 8.27 16.77 -10.94
C TYR A 104 7.40 18.02 -11.03
N THR A 105 6.23 17.84 -11.63
CA THR A 105 5.05 18.70 -11.53
C THR A 105 3.89 17.86 -11.01
N TYR A 106 2.70 18.43 -10.94
CA TYR A 106 1.55 17.73 -10.36
C TYR A 106 0.27 18.00 -11.13
N ARG A 107 -0.72 17.12 -10.95
CA ARG A 107 -2.12 17.31 -11.30
C ARG A 107 -3.00 17.02 -10.08
N LEU A 108 -4.16 17.66 -9.98
CA LEU A 108 -5.13 17.39 -8.91
C LEU A 108 -6.27 16.52 -9.41
N GLY A 109 -6.72 15.62 -8.57
CA GLY A 109 -7.82 14.72 -8.83
C GLY A 109 -8.69 14.45 -7.62
N VAL A 110 -9.77 13.74 -7.86
CA VAL A 110 -10.68 13.24 -6.83
C VAL A 110 -10.87 11.74 -7.01
N ASP A 111 -11.23 11.04 -5.94
CA ASP A 111 -11.87 9.75 -6.11
C ASP A 111 -13.29 9.79 -5.57
N VAL A 112 -14.19 9.08 -6.26
CA VAL A 112 -15.62 9.15 -6.02
C VAL A 112 -16.29 7.79 -6.17
N SER A 113 -17.38 7.62 -5.42
CA SER A 113 -18.25 6.46 -5.47
C SER A 113 -19.72 6.92 -5.39
N GLU A 114 -20.62 5.96 -5.17
CA GLU A 114 -22.03 6.26 -4.86
C GLU A 114 -22.21 7.13 -3.62
N HIS A 115 -21.21 7.19 -2.72
CA HIS A 115 -21.28 7.97 -1.48
C HIS A 115 -21.28 9.48 -1.73
N GLN A 116 -20.62 9.97 -2.78
CA GLN A 116 -20.62 11.39 -3.17
C GLN A 116 -21.92 11.80 -3.88
N GLY A 117 -22.73 10.81 -4.33
CA GLY A 117 -24.01 11.06 -5.01
C GLY A 117 -23.86 11.78 -6.34
N TYR A 118 -24.53 12.93 -6.50
CA TYR A 118 -24.41 13.74 -7.70
C TYR A 118 -23.13 14.56 -7.71
N VAL A 119 -22.36 14.46 -8.79
CA VAL A 119 -21.17 15.25 -9.04
C VAL A 119 -21.40 16.19 -10.24
N ASP A 120 -21.19 17.50 -10.02
CA ASP A 120 -21.10 18.48 -11.10
C ASP A 120 -19.67 18.51 -11.63
N TRP A 121 -19.40 17.65 -12.61
CA TRP A 121 -18.07 17.47 -13.19
C TRP A 121 -17.53 18.74 -13.87
N GLN A 122 -18.42 19.61 -14.41
CA GLN A 122 -17.97 20.86 -15.00
C GLN A 122 -17.49 21.85 -13.94
N ALA A 123 -18.23 22.00 -12.84
CA ALA A 123 -17.80 22.86 -11.73
C ALA A 123 -16.48 22.38 -11.11
N LEU A 124 -16.31 21.07 -11.01
CA LEU A 124 -15.08 20.45 -10.53
C LEU A 124 -13.91 20.73 -11.49
N LYS A 125 -14.10 20.57 -12.81
CA LYS A 125 -13.11 20.89 -13.85
C LYS A 125 -12.71 22.37 -13.83
N ASP A 126 -13.69 23.26 -13.78
CA ASP A 126 -13.48 24.71 -13.72
C ASP A 126 -12.72 25.15 -12.46
N SER A 127 -12.75 24.33 -11.42
CA SER A 127 -11.99 24.55 -10.20
C SER A 127 -10.57 24.00 -10.24
N GLY A 128 -10.13 23.39 -11.37
CA GLY A 128 -8.75 22.99 -11.63
C GLY A 128 -8.42 21.53 -11.29
N PHE A 129 -9.43 20.67 -11.11
CA PHE A 129 -9.22 19.24 -11.04
C PHE A 129 -9.16 18.64 -12.46
N GLU A 130 -8.27 17.67 -12.67
CA GLU A 130 -7.93 17.17 -13.99
C GLU A 130 -8.21 15.69 -14.18
N PHE A 131 -8.17 14.90 -13.12
CA PHE A 131 -8.37 13.45 -13.17
C PHE A 131 -9.33 12.96 -12.08
N ALA A 132 -9.85 11.77 -12.29
CA ALA A 132 -10.70 11.10 -11.30
C ALA A 132 -10.47 9.59 -11.28
N PHE A 133 -10.42 8.99 -10.07
CA PHE A 133 -10.66 7.58 -9.87
C PHE A 133 -12.13 7.36 -9.50
N ILE A 134 -12.81 6.46 -10.21
CA ILE A 134 -14.23 6.20 -10.02
C ILE A 134 -14.41 4.78 -9.53
N ARG A 135 -15.09 4.57 -8.40
CA ARG A 135 -15.38 3.22 -7.94
C ARG A 135 -16.23 2.49 -8.97
N LEU A 136 -15.67 1.43 -9.56
CA LEU A 136 -16.43 0.58 -10.46
C LEU A 136 -17.39 -0.31 -9.68
N GLY A 137 -16.92 -0.89 -8.60
CA GLY A 137 -17.69 -1.79 -7.77
C GLY A 137 -16.95 -2.19 -6.51
N TYR A 138 -17.50 -3.13 -5.80
CA TYR A 138 -16.94 -3.61 -4.55
C TYR A 138 -17.36 -5.05 -4.25
N ARG A 139 -16.55 -5.76 -3.48
CA ARG A 139 -16.99 -6.97 -2.78
C ARG A 139 -17.43 -6.59 -1.37
N GLY A 140 -18.63 -6.99 -0.97
CA GLY A 140 -19.14 -6.76 0.39
C GLY A 140 -18.29 -7.47 1.43
N TYR A 141 -17.95 -6.78 2.51
CA TYR A 141 -17.10 -7.28 3.60
C TYR A 141 -17.77 -8.34 4.49
N GLY A 142 -19.09 -8.49 4.41
CA GLY A 142 -19.82 -9.55 5.12
C GLY A 142 -19.47 -10.95 4.61
N GLN A 143 -19.79 -11.99 5.36
CA GLN A 143 -19.43 -13.37 5.06
C GLN A 143 -19.89 -13.88 3.68
N GLU A 144 -20.96 -13.31 3.12
CA GLU A 144 -21.43 -13.67 1.77
C GLU A 144 -20.50 -13.20 0.65
N GLY A 145 -19.71 -12.13 0.88
CA GLY A 145 -18.73 -11.61 -0.06
C GLY A 145 -19.31 -11.31 -1.45
N ARG A 146 -20.48 -10.68 -1.50
CA ARG A 146 -21.20 -10.41 -2.75
C ARG A 146 -20.50 -9.31 -3.54
N ILE A 147 -20.22 -9.56 -4.82
CA ILE A 147 -19.72 -8.52 -5.73
C ILE A 147 -20.90 -7.66 -6.21
N CYS A 148 -20.70 -6.35 -6.14
CA CYS A 148 -21.71 -5.35 -6.54
C CYS A 148 -21.08 -4.29 -7.43
N LEU A 149 -21.82 -3.88 -8.46
CA LEU A 149 -21.50 -2.69 -9.24
C LEU A 149 -21.85 -1.45 -8.41
N ASP A 150 -20.98 -0.44 -8.39
CA ASP A 150 -21.34 0.86 -7.82
C ASP A 150 -22.48 1.48 -8.62
N ARG A 151 -23.54 1.89 -7.94
CA ARG A 151 -24.78 2.36 -8.62
C ARG A 151 -24.59 3.66 -9.40
N GLU A 152 -23.54 4.43 -9.10
CA GLU A 152 -23.20 5.69 -9.76
C GLU A 152 -22.10 5.53 -10.81
N PHE A 153 -21.50 4.34 -10.94
CA PHE A 153 -20.35 4.09 -11.80
C PHE A 153 -20.58 4.60 -13.23
N HIS A 154 -21.61 4.11 -13.91
CA HIS A 154 -21.85 4.46 -15.31
C HIS A 154 -22.12 5.95 -15.51
N ARG A 155 -22.83 6.58 -14.56
CA ARG A 155 -23.09 8.01 -14.62
C ARG A 155 -21.81 8.83 -14.41
N ASN A 156 -21.01 8.45 -13.41
CA ASN A 156 -19.79 9.17 -13.08
C ASN A 156 -18.76 9.06 -14.21
N ILE A 157 -18.48 7.86 -14.73
CA ILE A 157 -17.48 7.70 -15.78
C ILE A 157 -17.85 8.47 -17.06
N GLN A 158 -19.12 8.39 -17.51
CA GLN A 158 -19.57 9.10 -18.69
C GLN A 158 -19.49 10.61 -18.54
N ASN A 159 -19.92 11.14 -17.40
CA ASN A 159 -19.92 12.60 -17.15
C ASN A 159 -18.52 13.16 -16.89
N ALA A 160 -17.65 12.41 -16.20
CA ALA A 160 -16.26 12.80 -16.01
C ALA A 160 -15.52 12.90 -17.35
N GLN A 161 -15.65 11.86 -18.21
CA GLN A 161 -15.05 11.87 -19.54
C GLN A 161 -15.63 12.97 -20.44
N ALA A 162 -16.94 13.22 -20.38
CA ALA A 162 -17.57 14.31 -21.12
C ALA A 162 -17.10 15.71 -20.68
N ALA A 163 -16.73 15.87 -19.40
CA ALA A 163 -16.14 17.09 -18.85
C ALA A 163 -14.61 17.20 -19.10
N GLY A 164 -14.00 16.18 -19.75
CA GLY A 164 -12.58 16.19 -20.08
C GLY A 164 -11.66 15.83 -18.94
N PHE A 165 -12.12 14.99 -18.01
CA PHE A 165 -11.27 14.35 -17.00
C PHE A 165 -10.54 13.15 -17.59
N ASP A 166 -9.27 12.96 -17.20
CA ASP A 166 -8.62 11.66 -17.31
C ASP A 166 -9.21 10.74 -16.23
N VAL A 167 -9.67 9.56 -16.61
CA VAL A 167 -10.40 8.67 -15.72
C VAL A 167 -9.69 7.33 -15.56
N GLY A 168 -9.50 6.92 -14.31
CA GLY A 168 -9.22 5.58 -13.87
C GLY A 168 -10.39 5.02 -13.05
N VAL A 169 -10.30 3.76 -12.71
CA VAL A 169 -11.31 3.11 -11.88
C VAL A 169 -10.67 2.36 -10.73
N TYR A 170 -11.40 2.20 -9.62
CA TYR A 170 -10.97 1.34 -8.54
C TYR A 170 -12.06 0.33 -8.15
N PHE A 171 -11.61 -0.78 -7.62
CA PHE A 171 -12.48 -1.83 -7.10
C PHE A 171 -12.16 -2.06 -5.63
N PHE A 172 -13.12 -1.79 -4.74
CA PHE A 172 -12.99 -2.05 -3.31
C PHE A 172 -13.02 -3.56 -3.06
N ALA A 173 -11.85 -4.11 -2.72
CA ALA A 173 -11.59 -5.53 -2.73
C ALA A 173 -11.69 -6.15 -1.34
N GLN A 174 -12.34 -7.30 -1.26
CA GLN A 174 -12.46 -8.09 -0.02
C GLN A 174 -12.29 -9.59 -0.31
N ALA A 175 -11.45 -9.92 -1.31
CA ALA A 175 -11.12 -11.31 -1.63
C ALA A 175 -10.33 -11.98 -0.50
N VAL A 176 -10.70 -13.21 -0.15
CA VAL A 176 -10.01 -14.01 0.88
C VAL A 176 -9.02 -15.03 0.30
N ASN A 177 -8.97 -15.15 -1.03
CA ASN A 177 -8.07 -16.03 -1.77
C ASN A 177 -7.97 -15.59 -3.24
N GLU A 178 -7.07 -16.21 -3.99
CA GLU A 178 -6.78 -15.88 -5.39
C GLU A 178 -7.97 -16.13 -6.33
N GLU A 179 -8.82 -17.14 -6.06
CA GLU A 179 -10.01 -17.42 -6.88
C GLU A 179 -10.98 -16.23 -6.80
N GLU A 180 -11.20 -15.69 -5.62
CA GLU A 180 -12.04 -14.52 -5.42
C GLU A 180 -11.43 -13.25 -6.00
N ALA A 181 -10.11 -13.06 -5.90
CA ALA A 181 -9.42 -11.93 -6.53
C ALA A 181 -9.57 -11.96 -8.05
N LEU A 182 -9.48 -13.14 -8.65
CA LEU A 182 -9.74 -13.33 -10.09
C LEU A 182 -11.21 -13.07 -10.45
N GLU A 183 -12.16 -13.43 -9.58
CA GLU A 183 -13.58 -13.05 -9.78
C GLU A 183 -13.77 -11.53 -9.77
N GLU A 184 -13.09 -10.82 -8.86
CA GLU A 184 -13.12 -9.35 -8.79
C GLU A 184 -12.55 -8.73 -10.07
N ALA A 185 -11.38 -9.20 -10.53
CA ALA A 185 -10.78 -8.75 -11.79
C ALA A 185 -11.72 -8.98 -12.99
N ASN A 186 -12.28 -10.18 -13.13
CA ASN A 186 -13.20 -10.51 -14.21
C ASN A 186 -14.46 -9.63 -14.18
N PHE A 187 -14.99 -9.34 -12.99
CA PHE A 187 -16.12 -8.44 -12.84
C PHE A 187 -15.79 -7.03 -13.32
N VAL A 188 -14.60 -6.52 -12.94
CA VAL A 188 -14.11 -5.20 -13.38
C VAL A 188 -13.99 -5.18 -14.90
N LEU A 189 -13.30 -6.14 -15.50
CA LEU A 189 -13.08 -6.21 -16.95
C LEU A 189 -14.39 -6.28 -17.75
N GLN A 190 -15.38 -7.04 -17.29
CA GLN A 190 -16.70 -7.11 -17.92
C GLN A 190 -17.43 -5.77 -17.89
N ASN A 191 -17.31 -5.01 -16.82
CA ASN A 191 -17.99 -3.71 -16.68
C ASN A 191 -17.23 -2.56 -17.33
N LEU A 192 -15.98 -2.78 -17.75
CA LEU A 192 -15.19 -1.82 -18.54
C LEU A 192 -15.41 -1.95 -20.05
N GLU A 193 -16.14 -2.95 -20.52
CA GLU A 193 -16.41 -3.10 -21.96
C GLU A 193 -17.05 -1.83 -22.54
N GLY A 194 -16.39 -1.26 -23.56
CA GLY A 194 -16.85 -0.04 -24.24
C GLY A 194 -16.39 1.27 -23.60
N TYR A 195 -15.64 1.24 -22.50
CA TYR A 195 -14.96 2.41 -21.94
C TYR A 195 -13.48 2.42 -22.32
N THR A 196 -12.93 3.62 -22.46
CA THR A 196 -11.48 3.84 -22.60
C THR A 196 -11.00 4.59 -21.37
N LEU A 197 -10.00 4.07 -20.70
CA LEU A 197 -9.39 4.70 -19.54
C LEU A 197 -8.10 5.41 -19.94
N GLN A 198 -7.80 6.54 -19.29
CA GLN A 198 -6.55 7.28 -19.39
C GLN A 198 -5.65 7.01 -18.19
N LEU A 199 -6.24 6.50 -17.12
CA LEU A 199 -5.59 6.17 -15.85
C LEU A 199 -5.81 4.69 -15.52
N PRO A 200 -5.06 4.14 -14.55
CA PRO A 200 -5.09 2.73 -14.21
C PRO A 200 -6.44 2.20 -13.71
N VAL A 201 -6.51 0.86 -13.72
CA VAL A 201 -7.47 0.06 -12.95
C VAL A 201 -6.83 -0.32 -11.63
N VAL A 202 -7.42 0.11 -10.52
CA VAL A 202 -6.82 0.02 -9.19
C VAL A 202 -7.45 -1.12 -8.38
N TYR A 203 -6.61 -1.97 -7.83
CA TYR A 203 -6.97 -2.89 -6.77
C TYR A 203 -6.89 -2.18 -5.43
N ASP A 204 -8.00 -2.12 -4.70
CA ASP A 204 -8.17 -1.35 -3.48
C ASP A 204 -8.57 -2.26 -2.31
N PRO A 205 -7.59 -2.96 -1.71
CA PRO A 205 -7.81 -3.76 -0.52
C PRO A 205 -7.74 -2.89 0.73
N GLU A 206 -8.76 -2.99 1.58
CA GLU A 206 -8.81 -2.23 2.83
C GLU A 206 -9.35 -3.05 4.00
N SER A 207 -8.90 -2.71 5.20
CA SER A 207 -9.44 -3.26 6.44
C SER A 207 -10.73 -2.57 6.83
N ILE A 208 -11.71 -3.33 7.32
CA ILE A 208 -12.94 -2.81 7.90
C ILE A 208 -12.75 -2.66 9.41
N LEU A 209 -12.75 -1.41 9.89
CA LEU A 209 -12.43 -1.13 11.29
C LEU A 209 -13.65 -1.12 12.22
N ASP A 210 -14.86 -0.92 11.66
CA ASP A 210 -16.08 -0.69 12.45
C ASP A 210 -16.94 -1.95 12.64
N ASP A 211 -16.66 -3.04 11.93
CA ASP A 211 -17.45 -4.28 11.93
C ASP A 211 -16.55 -5.50 11.71
N GLU A 212 -17.08 -6.71 11.90
CA GLU A 212 -16.39 -7.96 11.56
C GLU A 212 -16.38 -8.13 10.03
N ALA A 213 -15.20 -8.27 9.47
CA ALA A 213 -15.00 -8.50 8.05
C ALA A 213 -14.60 -9.94 7.73
N ARG A 214 -14.94 -10.39 6.54
CA ARG A 214 -14.52 -11.69 6.02
C ARG A 214 -13.01 -11.81 5.86
N THR A 215 -12.32 -10.67 5.75
CA THR A 215 -10.88 -10.54 5.55
C THR A 215 -10.08 -10.42 6.85
N ASP A 216 -10.70 -10.34 8.03
CA ASP A 216 -10.01 -10.13 9.33
C ASP A 216 -8.92 -11.16 9.66
N ASN A 217 -8.99 -12.35 9.05
CA ASN A 217 -8.03 -13.43 9.30
C ASN A 217 -7.24 -13.82 8.02
N VAL A 218 -7.29 -12.99 7.01
CA VAL A 218 -6.45 -13.15 5.81
C VAL A 218 -5.05 -12.65 6.15
N SER A 219 -4.03 -13.40 5.74
CA SER A 219 -2.64 -13.00 6.00
C SER A 219 -2.14 -12.01 4.95
N GLY A 220 -1.12 -11.22 5.29
CA GLY A 220 -0.44 -10.33 4.34
C GLY A 220 0.09 -11.06 3.11
N GLU A 221 0.64 -12.29 3.28
CA GLU A 221 1.02 -13.14 2.14
C GLU A 221 -0.16 -13.43 1.20
N GLN A 222 -1.35 -13.66 1.75
CA GLN A 222 -2.54 -13.91 0.93
C GLN A 222 -3.04 -12.63 0.26
N PHE A 223 -2.99 -11.48 0.95
CA PHE A 223 -3.32 -10.19 0.34
C PHE A 223 -2.37 -9.86 -0.82
N THR A 224 -1.07 -10.10 -0.67
CA THR A 224 -0.09 -9.93 -1.74
C THR A 224 -0.44 -10.79 -2.96
N LYS A 225 -0.74 -12.09 -2.77
CA LYS A 225 -1.17 -12.98 -3.85
C LYS A 225 -2.48 -12.55 -4.52
N ASN A 226 -3.46 -12.12 -3.73
CA ASN A 226 -4.73 -11.61 -4.27
C ASN A 226 -4.49 -10.39 -5.16
N THR A 227 -3.64 -9.47 -4.70
CA THR A 227 -3.25 -8.27 -5.44
C THR A 227 -2.56 -8.63 -6.76
N GLU A 228 -1.59 -9.55 -6.72
CA GLU A 228 -0.88 -10.03 -7.91
C GLU A 228 -1.85 -10.64 -8.94
N VAL A 229 -2.77 -11.50 -8.50
CA VAL A 229 -3.75 -12.16 -9.38
C VAL A 229 -4.68 -11.14 -10.03
N PHE A 230 -5.19 -10.16 -9.28
CA PHE A 230 -6.02 -9.11 -9.84
C PHE A 230 -5.25 -8.26 -10.85
N CYS A 231 -4.09 -7.75 -10.47
CA CYS A 231 -3.27 -6.87 -11.31
C CYS A 231 -2.79 -7.59 -12.58
N SER A 232 -2.36 -8.84 -12.49
CA SER A 232 -1.97 -9.65 -13.64
C SER A 232 -3.14 -9.86 -14.62
N ALA A 233 -4.34 -10.17 -14.12
CA ALA A 233 -5.52 -10.32 -14.98
C ALA A 233 -5.91 -9.01 -15.69
N VAL A 234 -5.76 -7.88 -15.02
CA VAL A 234 -5.99 -6.53 -15.59
C VAL A 234 -4.95 -6.23 -16.68
N ALA A 235 -3.68 -6.52 -16.42
CA ALA A 235 -2.59 -6.34 -17.39
C ALA A 235 -2.77 -7.21 -18.63
N ASP A 236 -3.12 -8.49 -18.45
CA ASP A 236 -3.39 -9.44 -19.55
C ASP A 236 -4.54 -8.99 -20.44
N ALA A 237 -5.49 -8.24 -19.90
CA ALA A 237 -6.59 -7.65 -20.64
C ALA A 237 -6.21 -6.33 -21.35
N GLY A 238 -5.00 -5.82 -21.17
CA GLY A 238 -4.46 -4.63 -21.83
C GLY A 238 -4.79 -3.31 -21.13
N TYR A 239 -5.14 -3.35 -19.84
CA TYR A 239 -5.25 -2.17 -18.99
C TYR A 239 -4.01 -2.03 -18.12
N ASP A 240 -3.74 -0.81 -17.64
CA ASP A 240 -2.67 -0.54 -16.69
C ASP A 240 -3.16 -0.85 -15.26
N PRO A 241 -2.60 -1.83 -14.54
CA PRO A 241 -2.96 -2.10 -13.14
C PRO A 241 -2.24 -1.14 -12.20
N MET A 242 -2.84 -0.92 -11.03
CA MET A 242 -2.28 -0.13 -9.93
C MET A 242 -2.79 -0.67 -8.59
N ILE A 243 -2.04 -0.43 -7.53
CA ILE A 243 -2.39 -0.83 -6.17
C ILE A 243 -2.70 0.41 -5.35
N TYR A 244 -3.80 0.38 -4.58
CA TYR A 244 -4.03 1.34 -3.50
C TYR A 244 -3.54 0.75 -2.18
N ALA A 245 -2.81 1.55 -1.40
CA ALA A 245 -2.41 1.18 -0.05
C ALA A 245 -2.25 2.42 0.85
N ASN A 246 -2.68 2.30 2.10
CA ASN A 246 -2.31 3.24 3.15
C ASN A 246 -1.06 2.74 3.89
N MET A 247 -0.51 3.57 4.80
CA MET A 247 0.72 3.25 5.54
C MET A 247 0.70 1.90 6.26
N LEU A 248 -0.43 1.47 6.84
CA LEU A 248 -0.50 0.19 7.55
C LEU A 248 -0.45 -0.98 6.58
N TRP A 249 -1.07 -0.84 5.40
CA TRP A 249 -1.04 -1.85 4.35
C TRP A 249 0.34 -1.98 3.72
N GLU A 250 1.03 -0.87 3.46
CA GLU A 250 2.42 -0.89 2.99
C GLU A 250 3.37 -1.54 4.00
N ALA A 251 3.15 -1.26 5.29
CA ALA A 251 4.06 -1.67 6.34
C ALA A 251 3.87 -3.13 6.80
N PHE A 252 2.63 -3.66 6.75
CA PHE A 252 2.29 -4.89 7.47
C PHE A 252 1.50 -5.91 6.66
N GLU A 253 0.85 -5.52 5.55
CA GLU A 253 -0.07 -6.39 4.82
C GLU A 253 0.43 -6.77 3.42
N LEU A 254 1.12 -5.87 2.71
CA LEU A 254 1.58 -6.11 1.35
C LEU A 254 3.11 -6.32 1.30
N ASP A 255 3.56 -7.30 0.52
CA ASP A 255 4.95 -7.41 0.12
C ASP A 255 5.19 -6.55 -1.13
N LEU A 256 5.64 -5.29 -0.90
CA LEU A 256 5.89 -4.33 -1.98
C LEU A 256 7.09 -4.71 -2.86
N GLU A 257 7.97 -5.60 -2.42
CA GLU A 257 9.05 -6.14 -3.27
C GLU A 257 8.49 -7.10 -4.33
N GLU A 258 7.59 -8.01 -3.92
CA GLU A 258 6.88 -8.90 -4.84
C GLU A 258 5.97 -8.14 -5.80
N LEU A 259 5.39 -7.03 -5.36
CA LEU A 259 4.45 -6.19 -6.12
C LEU A 259 5.12 -5.01 -6.85
N SER A 260 6.45 -4.96 -6.90
CA SER A 260 7.22 -3.80 -7.38
C SER A 260 7.01 -3.40 -8.85
N GLU A 261 6.40 -4.27 -9.66
CA GLU A 261 6.05 -3.95 -11.04
C GLU A 261 4.78 -3.07 -11.17
N TYR A 262 3.97 -2.98 -10.11
CA TYR A 262 2.72 -2.21 -10.12
C TYR A 262 2.91 -0.86 -9.44
N PRO A 263 2.51 0.25 -10.09
CA PRO A 263 2.57 1.55 -9.47
C PRO A 263 1.62 1.65 -8.26
N LEU A 264 1.94 2.57 -7.35
CA LEU A 264 1.23 2.75 -6.10
C LEU A 264 0.37 4.01 -6.12
N TRP A 265 -0.86 3.89 -5.66
CA TRP A 265 -1.73 4.97 -5.19
C TRP A 265 -1.73 4.94 -3.66
N TYR A 266 -0.91 5.78 -3.10
CA TYR A 266 -0.68 5.88 -1.67
C TYR A 266 -1.77 6.69 -0.97
N ALA A 267 -2.17 6.33 0.24
CA ALA A 267 -3.09 7.09 1.06
C ALA A 267 -2.49 7.42 2.43
N ASP A 268 -2.48 8.71 2.75
CA ASP A 268 -2.01 9.23 4.03
C ASP A 268 -2.49 10.67 4.18
N TYR A 269 -2.87 11.07 5.38
CA TYR A 269 -3.50 12.37 5.63
C TYR A 269 -2.61 13.29 6.47
N GLU A 270 -1.31 12.95 6.57
CA GLU A 270 -0.29 13.81 7.15
C GLU A 270 0.11 14.96 6.18
N PRO A 271 0.70 16.04 6.67
CA PRO A 271 1.04 17.18 5.82
C PRO A 271 2.01 16.89 4.67
N VAL A 272 2.84 15.85 4.83
CA VAL A 272 3.77 15.32 3.82
C VAL A 272 3.69 13.79 3.84
N PRO A 273 4.01 13.10 2.74
CA PRO A 273 3.96 11.64 2.70
C PRO A 273 4.90 11.03 3.74
N GLN A 274 4.42 10.06 4.50
CA GLN A 274 5.26 9.33 5.46
C GLN A 274 5.98 8.14 4.82
N THR A 275 5.45 7.58 3.71
CA THR A 275 6.08 6.46 3.03
C THR A 275 7.43 6.87 2.42
N PRO A 276 8.47 6.03 2.50
CA PRO A 276 9.70 6.24 1.75
C PRO A 276 9.61 5.73 0.32
N TYR A 277 8.57 4.94 -0.02
CA TYR A 277 8.46 4.24 -1.29
C TYR A 277 7.87 5.12 -2.39
N HIS A 278 8.24 4.81 -3.63
CA HIS A 278 7.75 5.55 -4.79
C HIS A 278 6.25 5.30 -5.00
N PHE A 279 5.50 6.39 -5.09
CA PHE A 279 4.09 6.39 -5.46
C PHE A 279 3.86 7.31 -6.65
N ARG A 280 2.85 7.00 -7.46
CA ARG A 280 2.42 7.88 -8.56
C ARG A 280 1.33 8.83 -8.12
N PHE A 281 0.37 8.35 -7.33
CA PHE A 281 -0.73 9.14 -6.79
C PHE A 281 -0.70 9.11 -5.27
N TRP A 282 -1.12 10.23 -4.67
CA TRP A 282 -1.30 10.33 -3.23
C TRP A 282 -2.69 10.87 -2.92
N GLN A 283 -3.52 10.08 -2.22
CA GLN A 283 -4.75 10.53 -1.58
C GLN A 283 -4.38 11.21 -0.27
N TYR A 284 -4.39 12.53 -0.28
CA TYR A 284 -3.84 13.34 0.83
C TYR A 284 -4.90 13.84 1.82
N THR A 285 -6.19 13.63 1.55
CA THR A 285 -7.29 13.90 2.48
C THR A 285 -8.56 13.16 2.06
N ASN A 286 -9.36 12.75 3.03
CA ASN A 286 -10.71 12.22 2.86
C ASN A 286 -11.80 13.19 3.33
N GLN A 287 -11.45 14.45 3.59
CA GLN A 287 -12.34 15.47 4.11
C GLN A 287 -12.37 16.75 3.25
N GLY A 288 -11.89 16.66 2.00
CA GLY A 288 -11.85 17.78 1.09
C GLY A 288 -13.23 18.29 0.73
N GLN A 289 -13.37 19.61 0.62
CA GLN A 289 -14.58 20.26 0.17
C GLN A 289 -14.28 21.05 -1.11
N VAL A 290 -14.93 20.64 -2.20
CA VAL A 290 -14.64 21.17 -3.53
C VAL A 290 -15.92 21.55 -4.28
N PRO A 291 -15.87 22.53 -5.18
CA PRO A 291 -17.00 22.83 -6.05
C PRO A 291 -17.43 21.61 -6.87
N GLY A 292 -18.72 21.36 -6.96
CA GLY A 292 -19.27 20.25 -7.73
C GLY A 292 -19.59 18.99 -6.93
N ILE A 293 -19.09 18.86 -5.70
CA ILE A 293 -19.40 17.74 -4.79
C ILE A 293 -20.00 18.29 -3.51
N THR A 294 -21.05 17.63 -3.02
CA THR A 294 -21.69 17.99 -1.76
C THR A 294 -21.16 17.13 -0.63
N GLY A 295 -20.60 17.76 0.41
CA GLY A 295 -20.00 17.04 1.54
C GLY A 295 -18.50 16.80 1.31
N ASN A 296 -17.95 15.88 2.07
CA ASN A 296 -16.53 15.53 1.98
C ASN A 296 -16.27 14.61 0.79
N THR A 297 -15.10 14.75 0.21
CA THR A 297 -14.58 13.87 -0.83
C THR A 297 -13.08 13.69 -0.67
N ASP A 298 -12.59 12.61 -1.22
CA ASP A 298 -11.18 12.27 -1.24
C ASP A 298 -10.47 13.09 -2.32
N LEU A 299 -9.35 13.74 -1.94
CA LEU A 299 -8.56 14.55 -2.85
C LEU A 299 -7.20 13.91 -3.08
N ASN A 300 -6.79 13.98 -4.33
CA ASN A 300 -5.61 13.30 -4.82
C ASN A 300 -4.66 14.25 -5.55
N ILE A 301 -3.39 13.98 -5.44
CA ILE A 301 -2.33 14.58 -6.25
C ILE A 301 -1.61 13.49 -7.05
N GLU A 302 -1.40 13.72 -8.34
CA GLU A 302 -0.53 12.91 -9.16
C GLU A 302 0.83 13.58 -9.26
N MET A 303 1.89 12.82 -9.02
CA MET A 303 3.28 13.25 -9.21
C MET A 303 3.68 12.96 -10.65
N VAL A 304 3.89 14.00 -11.43
CA VAL A 304 4.17 13.90 -12.87
C VAL A 304 5.62 14.25 -13.14
N PRO A 305 6.45 13.33 -13.65
CA PRO A 305 7.81 13.64 -14.06
C PRO A 305 7.84 14.74 -15.14
N LYS A 306 8.76 15.70 -15.00
CA LYS A 306 9.01 16.70 -16.04
C LYS A 306 9.89 16.10 -17.13
N GLU A 307 9.59 16.43 -18.39
CA GLU A 307 10.39 16.02 -19.55
C GLU A 307 11.76 16.73 -19.62
#